data_5771f7b87afebfc3018bc568203604e5
#
_entry.id   5771f7b87afebfc3018bc568203604e5
#
_cell.length_a   1.000
_cell.length_b   1.000
_cell.length_c   1.000
_cell.angle_alpha   90.00
_cell.angle_beta   90.00
_cell.angle_gamma   90.00
#
_symmetry.space_group_name_H-M   'P 1'
#
loop_
_entity.id
_entity.type
_entity.pdbx_description
1 polymer ?
#
loop_
_entity_poly.entity_id
_entity_poly.type
_entity_poly.pdbx_seq_one_letter_code
_entity_poly.pdbx_strand_id
1 'polypeptide(L)'
;MTATLAIYDLDEVYANSLMKYINQKQNMPFKATAFTNKEALEEYLQDNHIDILLVDYNLYDEYLELEDVSKIIFLVEDDCQQFKDYSYIYKFQSSENIIRKILDYFAELNISKTGSIAKRNGTKIVGVYSPIKKPEQTVFAFTVGQVLAESGSTLYINMDEFTAFDKIYHQNYQGDLSDLMYYFKQNKDTVAIKLKAIVNTVNTLDYVPPLKYSRDLRTMETTKWIELLETIMATGMYENIVIDIGNVVEDITSLIEFCDKIYVPMENSYMYKMKVGEFEEFLLRSEALELIDKIEQVTPPIDLVDIEDDNFLERQLWSNLGDYSRQVVGGGGNR
;
A
#
# COMPACT_ATOMS: atom_id res chain seq x y z
N MET A 1 -12.36 5.69 -15.54
CA MET A 1 -11.57 6.07 -16.72
C MET A 1 -10.12 6.17 -16.30
N THR A 2 -9.18 5.69 -17.12
CA THR A 2 -7.74 5.84 -16.86
C THR A 2 -7.36 7.26 -17.23
N ALA A 3 -6.67 7.99 -16.33
CA ALA A 3 -6.24 9.35 -16.62
C ALA A 3 -5.16 9.40 -17.72
N THR A 4 -5.03 10.55 -18.37
CA THR A 4 -4.08 10.76 -19.47
C THR A 4 -2.88 11.56 -18.99
N LEU A 5 -1.68 10.98 -19.14
CA LEU A 5 -0.41 11.65 -18.93
C LEU A 5 0.26 11.90 -20.28
N ALA A 6 0.57 13.14 -20.61
CA ALA A 6 1.35 13.49 -21.78
C ALA A 6 2.78 13.89 -21.39
N ILE A 7 3.75 13.54 -22.20
CA ILE A 7 5.16 13.91 -22.05
C ILE A 7 5.57 14.65 -23.33
N TYR A 8 5.88 15.93 -23.19
CA TYR A 8 6.35 16.77 -24.30
C TYR A 8 7.81 17.14 -24.12
N ASP A 9 8.67 16.55 -24.92
CA ASP A 9 10.13 16.75 -24.90
C ASP A 9 10.71 16.53 -26.29
N LEU A 10 11.62 17.41 -26.74
CA LEU A 10 12.29 17.26 -28.05
C LEU A 10 13.28 16.11 -28.09
N ASP A 11 13.75 15.63 -26.94
CA ASP A 11 14.54 14.39 -26.87
C ASP A 11 13.59 13.17 -27.02
N GLU A 12 13.51 12.69 -28.25
CA GLU A 12 12.69 11.55 -28.62
C GLU A 12 13.04 10.29 -27.80
N VAL A 13 14.33 10.08 -27.51
CA VAL A 13 14.81 8.92 -26.77
C VAL A 13 14.35 8.99 -25.31
N TYR A 14 14.47 10.16 -24.71
CA TYR A 14 14.03 10.38 -23.33
C TYR A 14 12.50 10.25 -23.20
N ALA A 15 11.73 10.99 -24.03
CA ALA A 15 10.28 10.98 -23.99
C ALA A 15 9.70 9.57 -24.16
N ASN A 16 10.17 8.83 -25.17
CA ASN A 16 9.71 7.47 -25.45
C ASN A 16 10.15 6.47 -24.38
N SER A 17 11.35 6.63 -23.81
CA SER A 17 11.84 5.74 -22.76
C SER A 17 11.03 5.91 -21.48
N LEU A 18 10.77 7.15 -21.07
CA LEU A 18 9.96 7.45 -19.90
C LEU A 18 8.51 6.98 -20.09
N MET A 19 7.89 7.23 -21.25
CA MET A 19 6.56 6.74 -21.59
C MET A 19 6.48 5.22 -21.51
N LYS A 20 7.43 4.49 -22.12
CA LYS A 20 7.45 3.03 -22.08
C LYS A 20 7.60 2.51 -20.68
N TYR A 21 8.50 3.10 -19.88
CA TYR A 21 8.72 2.71 -18.49
C TYR A 21 7.46 2.89 -17.65
N ILE A 22 6.76 4.01 -17.79
CA ILE A 22 5.48 4.28 -17.12
C ILE A 22 4.42 3.25 -17.49
N ASN A 23 4.25 3.02 -18.81
CA ASN A 23 3.21 2.12 -19.33
C ASN A 23 3.48 0.63 -19.05
N GLN A 24 4.72 0.25 -18.73
CA GLN A 24 5.08 -1.13 -18.34
C GLN A 24 4.79 -1.42 -16.86
N LYS A 25 4.69 -0.39 -16.02
CA LYS A 25 4.34 -0.60 -14.61
C LYS A 25 2.88 -0.98 -14.47
N GLN A 26 2.63 -2.05 -13.72
CA GLN A 26 1.27 -2.48 -13.37
C GLN A 26 0.62 -1.46 -12.43
N ASN A 27 -0.70 -1.36 -12.49
CA ASN A 27 -1.51 -0.54 -11.57
C ASN A 27 -1.30 0.97 -11.63
N MET A 28 -0.78 1.53 -12.72
CA MET A 28 -0.70 2.99 -12.87
C MET A 28 -2.10 3.61 -13.09
N PRO A 29 -2.42 4.75 -12.41
CA PRO A 29 -3.73 5.39 -12.55
C PRO A 29 -3.89 6.15 -13.86
N PHE A 30 -2.84 6.24 -14.68
CA PHE A 30 -2.81 6.97 -15.95
C PHE A 30 -2.08 6.16 -17.03
N LYS A 31 -2.38 6.51 -18.29
CA LYS A 31 -1.67 6.02 -19.46
C LYS A 31 -0.82 7.15 -20.05
N ALA A 32 0.46 6.88 -20.28
CA ALA A 32 1.40 7.86 -20.81
C ALA A 32 1.44 7.86 -22.35
N THR A 33 1.49 9.05 -22.94
CA THR A 33 1.72 9.29 -24.37
C THR A 33 2.86 10.30 -24.52
N ALA A 34 3.77 10.09 -25.46
CA ALA A 34 4.90 10.98 -25.71
C ALA A 34 4.70 11.80 -26.97
N PHE A 35 5.05 13.07 -26.91
CA PHE A 35 5.04 14.03 -28.00
C PHE A 35 6.42 14.65 -28.14
N THR A 36 6.91 14.78 -29.37
CA THR A 36 8.25 15.31 -29.69
C THR A 36 8.18 16.58 -30.55
N ASN A 37 7.00 17.00 -30.96
CA ASN A 37 6.75 18.24 -31.63
C ASN A 37 5.41 18.86 -31.16
N LYS A 38 5.31 20.17 -31.33
CA LYS A 38 4.19 20.97 -30.85
C LYS A 38 2.89 20.64 -31.60
N GLU A 39 3.00 20.49 -32.90
CA GLU A 39 1.86 20.26 -33.78
C GLU A 39 1.12 18.96 -33.42
N ALA A 40 1.84 17.89 -33.09
CA ALA A 40 1.24 16.63 -32.67
C ALA A 40 0.56 16.73 -31.29
N LEU A 41 1.10 17.51 -30.37
CA LEU A 41 0.47 17.79 -29.07
C LEU A 41 -0.82 18.59 -29.25
N GLU A 42 -0.77 19.67 -30.06
CA GLU A 42 -1.93 20.51 -30.36
C GLU A 42 -3.03 19.74 -31.09
N GLU A 43 -2.69 18.90 -32.07
CA GLU A 43 -3.64 18.04 -32.76
C GLU A 43 -4.31 17.06 -31.78
N TYR A 44 -3.54 16.48 -30.87
CA TYR A 44 -4.07 15.59 -29.86
C TYR A 44 -5.05 16.28 -28.90
N LEU A 45 -4.77 17.54 -28.50
CA LEU A 45 -5.61 18.33 -27.62
C LEU A 45 -6.95 18.74 -28.26
N GLN A 46 -7.08 18.75 -29.59
CA GLN A 46 -8.36 19.07 -30.24
C GLN A 46 -9.48 18.09 -29.87
N ASP A 47 -9.12 16.81 -29.66
CA ASP A 47 -10.11 15.75 -29.42
C ASP A 47 -9.96 15.09 -28.03
N ASN A 48 -8.91 15.43 -27.27
CA ASN A 48 -8.58 14.73 -26.03
C ASN A 48 -8.21 15.71 -24.90
N HIS A 49 -8.63 15.36 -23.68
CA HIS A 49 -8.20 16.04 -22.46
C HIS A 49 -6.93 15.40 -21.89
N ILE A 50 -6.00 16.20 -21.40
CA ILE A 50 -4.79 15.76 -20.70
C ILE A 50 -4.91 16.10 -19.22
N ASP A 51 -4.87 15.08 -18.36
CA ASP A 51 -4.90 15.32 -16.90
C ASP A 51 -3.58 15.87 -16.38
N ILE A 52 -2.43 15.35 -16.87
CA ILE A 52 -1.10 15.86 -16.55
C ILE A 52 -0.26 15.98 -17.83
N LEU A 53 0.34 17.14 -18.02
CA LEU A 53 1.35 17.39 -19.06
C LEU A 53 2.72 17.56 -18.38
N LEU A 54 3.65 16.64 -18.67
CA LEU A 54 5.07 16.86 -18.41
C LEU A 54 5.67 17.57 -19.62
N VAL A 55 6.25 18.72 -19.43
CA VAL A 55 6.86 19.51 -20.52
C VAL A 55 8.27 19.94 -20.15
N ASP A 56 9.22 19.77 -21.07
CA ASP A 56 10.57 20.34 -20.92
C ASP A 56 10.43 21.85 -20.75
N TYR A 57 11.02 22.40 -19.68
CA TYR A 57 10.90 23.82 -19.36
C TYR A 57 11.34 24.75 -20.50
N ASN A 58 12.32 24.32 -21.30
CA ASN A 58 12.82 25.10 -22.44
C ASN A 58 11.81 25.17 -23.61
N LEU A 59 10.76 24.34 -23.57
CA LEU A 59 9.72 24.28 -24.61
C LEU A 59 8.41 24.95 -24.18
N TYR A 60 8.34 25.40 -22.91
CA TYR A 60 7.16 26.10 -22.47
C TYR A 60 7.11 27.50 -23.15
N ASP A 61 6.15 27.63 -24.06
CA ASP A 61 5.82 28.88 -24.70
C ASP A 61 4.64 29.51 -23.97
N GLU A 62 4.77 30.73 -23.47
CA GLU A 62 3.70 31.46 -22.78
C GLU A 62 2.47 31.68 -23.66
N TYR A 63 2.62 31.48 -24.98
CA TYR A 63 1.51 31.56 -25.95
C TYR A 63 0.78 30.24 -26.18
N LEU A 64 1.16 29.12 -25.49
CA LEU A 64 0.47 27.87 -25.55
C LEU A 64 -0.77 27.96 -24.64
N GLU A 65 -1.91 28.34 -25.22
CA GLU A 65 -3.22 28.28 -24.55
C GLU A 65 -3.64 26.79 -24.45
N LEU A 66 -3.33 26.16 -23.32
CA LEU A 66 -3.66 24.76 -23.05
C LEU A 66 -4.94 24.65 -22.22
N GLU A 67 -6.07 25.04 -22.80
CA GLU A 67 -7.38 25.00 -22.13
C GLU A 67 -7.78 23.56 -21.69
N ASP A 68 -7.31 22.53 -22.39
CA ASP A 68 -7.65 21.13 -22.15
C ASP A 68 -6.60 20.34 -21.35
N VAL A 69 -5.78 21.02 -20.54
CA VAL A 69 -4.79 20.43 -19.64
C VAL A 69 -5.10 20.77 -18.18
N SER A 70 -5.32 19.75 -17.34
CA SER A 70 -5.63 19.98 -15.92
C SER A 70 -4.42 20.44 -15.10
N LYS A 71 -3.22 19.91 -15.37
CA LYS A 71 -1.99 20.26 -14.64
C LYS A 71 -0.77 20.19 -15.55
N ILE A 72 0.04 21.24 -15.54
CA ILE A 72 1.35 21.28 -16.19
C ILE A 72 2.43 21.08 -15.14
N ILE A 73 3.41 20.24 -15.43
CA ILE A 73 4.58 19.97 -14.60
C ILE A 73 5.82 20.12 -15.48
N PHE A 74 6.73 20.99 -15.07
CA PHE A 74 7.95 21.23 -15.82
C PHE A 74 9.01 20.17 -15.56
N LEU A 75 9.62 19.65 -16.62
CA LEU A 75 10.86 18.88 -16.55
C LEU A 75 12.03 19.86 -16.60
N VAL A 76 12.81 19.94 -15.53
CA VAL A 76 13.93 20.86 -15.38
C VAL A 76 15.26 20.12 -15.34
N GLU A 77 16.31 20.73 -15.91
CA GLU A 77 17.65 20.13 -15.93
C GLU A 77 18.50 20.51 -14.72
N ASP A 78 18.20 21.66 -14.11
CA ASP A 78 18.91 22.16 -12.92
C ASP A 78 17.95 22.29 -11.74
N ASP A 79 18.44 21.99 -10.52
CA ASP A 79 17.69 22.18 -9.26
C ASP A 79 17.77 23.65 -8.82
N CYS A 80 17.13 24.54 -9.57
CA CYS A 80 17.20 25.97 -9.35
C CYS A 80 16.01 26.47 -8.51
N GLN A 81 16.31 27.36 -7.54
CA GLN A 81 15.32 28.08 -6.73
C GLN A 81 14.34 28.95 -7.55
N GLN A 82 14.55 29.07 -8.87
CA GLN A 82 13.75 29.90 -9.79
C GLN A 82 12.34 29.34 -10.04
N PHE A 83 12.08 28.06 -9.70
CA PHE A 83 10.82 27.36 -10.01
C PHE A 83 9.84 27.27 -8.83
N LYS A 84 10.02 28.08 -7.76
CA LYS A 84 9.19 28.00 -6.55
C LYS A 84 7.69 28.17 -6.77
N ASP A 85 7.31 28.85 -7.85
CA ASP A 85 5.91 29.14 -8.16
C ASP A 85 5.27 28.12 -9.13
N TYR A 86 6.06 27.15 -9.63
CA TYR A 86 5.61 26.14 -10.59
C TYR A 86 5.80 24.71 -10.06
N SER A 87 4.95 23.80 -10.50
CA SER A 87 5.17 22.36 -10.29
C SER A 87 6.30 21.88 -11.20
N TYR A 88 7.37 21.30 -10.63
CA TYR A 88 8.51 20.84 -11.43
C TYR A 88 9.09 19.51 -10.96
N ILE A 89 9.73 18.82 -11.89
CA ILE A 89 10.44 17.57 -11.66
C ILE A 89 11.83 17.65 -12.29
N TYR A 90 12.86 17.33 -11.53
CA TYR A 90 14.23 17.24 -12.05
C TYR A 90 14.33 16.07 -13.06
N LYS A 91 14.80 16.38 -14.29
CA LYS A 91 14.81 15.44 -15.43
C LYS A 91 15.81 14.29 -15.24
N PHE A 92 17.01 14.59 -14.71
CA PHE A 92 18.12 13.65 -14.57
C PHE A 92 18.13 12.94 -13.22
N GLN A 93 17.03 12.25 -12.91
CA GLN A 93 16.90 11.38 -11.76
C GLN A 93 16.33 10.01 -12.18
N SER A 94 16.22 9.05 -11.26
CA SER A 94 15.65 7.75 -11.59
C SER A 94 14.21 7.88 -12.07
N SER A 95 13.82 7.08 -13.07
CA SER A 95 12.43 7.06 -13.57
C SER A 95 11.40 6.78 -12.47
N GLU A 96 11.81 6.07 -11.43
CA GLU A 96 10.98 5.81 -10.24
C GLU A 96 10.71 7.07 -9.43
N ASN A 97 11.71 7.91 -9.23
CA ASN A 97 11.54 9.19 -8.54
C ASN A 97 10.67 10.16 -9.36
N ILE A 98 10.80 10.12 -10.69
CA ILE A 98 9.94 10.91 -11.58
C ILE A 98 8.48 10.45 -11.43
N ILE A 99 8.21 9.15 -11.51
CA ILE A 99 6.85 8.59 -11.34
C ILE A 99 6.27 8.97 -9.99
N ARG A 100 7.04 8.86 -8.90
CA ARG A 100 6.56 9.23 -7.57
C ARG A 100 6.09 10.68 -7.52
N LYS A 101 6.89 11.61 -8.04
CA LYS A 101 6.52 13.03 -8.09
C LYS A 101 5.28 13.28 -8.98
N ILE A 102 5.15 12.55 -10.10
CA ILE A 102 3.93 12.63 -10.93
C ILE A 102 2.71 12.17 -10.14
N LEU A 103 2.82 11.06 -9.39
CA LEU A 103 1.73 10.57 -8.55
C LEU A 103 1.38 11.53 -7.43
N ASP A 104 2.37 12.24 -6.85
CA ASP A 104 2.14 13.28 -5.85
C ASP A 104 1.29 14.42 -6.43
N TYR A 105 1.65 14.93 -7.60
CA TYR A 105 0.89 15.99 -8.28
C TYR A 105 -0.48 15.49 -8.77
N PHE A 106 -0.59 14.23 -9.19
CA PHE A 106 -1.87 13.65 -9.60
C PHE A 106 -2.83 13.50 -8.42
N ALA A 107 -2.30 13.20 -7.22
CA ALA A 107 -3.08 13.18 -5.99
C ALA A 107 -3.68 14.56 -5.67
N GLU A 108 -2.92 15.64 -5.87
CA GLU A 108 -3.39 17.02 -5.67
C GLU A 108 -4.55 17.40 -6.61
N LEU A 109 -4.53 16.92 -7.87
CA LEU A 109 -5.59 17.21 -8.85
C LEU A 109 -6.93 16.56 -8.54
N ASN A 110 -6.91 15.37 -7.93
CA ASN A 110 -8.15 14.62 -7.66
C ASN A 110 -8.90 15.08 -6.40
N ILE A 111 -8.36 16.06 -5.66
CA ILE A 111 -8.98 16.65 -4.45
C ILE A 111 -10.36 17.27 -4.74
N SER A 112 -10.64 17.65 -5.98
CA SER A 112 -11.84 18.43 -6.32
C SER A 112 -13.03 17.61 -6.86
N LYS A 113 -12.93 16.30 -7.03
CA LYS A 113 -13.94 15.53 -7.81
C LYS A 113 -14.75 14.46 -7.08
N THR A 114 -14.49 14.09 -5.81
CA THR A 114 -15.24 12.99 -5.17
C THR A 114 -15.73 13.30 -3.76
N GLY A 115 -16.97 13.76 -3.70
CA GLY A 115 -17.78 13.60 -2.48
C GLY A 115 -18.70 12.39 -2.63
N SER A 116 -18.40 11.27 -1.97
CA SER A 116 -19.38 10.33 -1.43
C SER A 116 -18.70 9.12 -0.77
N ILE A 117 -19.11 8.84 0.47
CA ILE A 117 -18.74 7.67 1.27
C ILE A 117 -19.25 6.41 0.56
N ALA A 118 -18.35 5.57 0.04
CA ALA A 118 -18.71 4.31 -0.57
C ALA A 118 -18.98 3.26 0.53
N LYS A 119 -20.06 2.48 0.37
CA LYS A 119 -20.41 1.30 1.17
C LYS A 119 -19.26 0.29 1.18
N ARG A 120 -19.15 -0.51 2.27
CA ARG A 120 -18.29 -1.72 2.34
C ARG A 120 -18.45 -2.53 1.05
N ASN A 121 -17.43 -2.53 0.20
CA ASN A 121 -17.44 -3.19 -1.13
C ASN A 121 -17.09 -4.69 -1.03
N GLY A 122 -17.47 -5.38 0.05
CA GLY A 122 -17.19 -6.81 0.18
C GLY A 122 -15.72 -7.17 0.51
N THR A 123 -14.83 -6.20 0.74
CA THR A 123 -13.45 -6.46 1.18
C THR A 123 -13.44 -7.17 2.53
N LYS A 124 -12.72 -8.29 2.63
CA LYS A 124 -12.53 -9.05 3.88
C LYS A 124 -11.29 -8.55 4.61
N ILE A 125 -11.43 -8.34 5.91
CA ILE A 125 -10.33 -7.95 6.81
C ILE A 125 -9.96 -9.15 7.67
N VAL A 126 -8.71 -9.61 7.52
CA VAL A 126 -8.14 -10.71 8.31
C VAL A 126 -7.05 -10.16 9.20
N GLY A 127 -7.22 -10.24 10.51
CA GLY A 127 -6.19 -9.88 11.47
C GLY A 127 -5.41 -11.11 11.92
N VAL A 128 -4.12 -10.92 12.17
CA VAL A 128 -3.29 -11.89 12.89
C VAL A 128 -2.75 -11.18 14.13
N TYR A 129 -3.06 -11.71 15.30
CA TYR A 129 -2.71 -11.10 16.57
C TYR A 129 -2.23 -12.15 17.58
N SER A 130 -1.23 -11.83 18.38
CA SER A 130 -0.85 -12.62 19.52
C SER A 130 -0.58 -11.72 20.73
N PRO A 131 -1.14 -12.01 21.90
CA PRO A 131 -0.79 -11.33 23.14
C PRO A 131 0.67 -11.58 23.55
N ILE A 132 1.34 -12.51 22.86
CA ILE A 132 2.76 -12.82 23.02
C ILE A 132 3.45 -12.49 21.70
N LYS A 133 4.14 -11.37 21.67
CA LYS A 133 4.86 -10.92 20.48
C LYS A 133 5.97 -11.91 20.09
N LYS A 134 5.86 -12.49 18.90
CA LYS A 134 6.86 -13.40 18.34
C LYS A 134 7.02 -13.17 16.83
N PRO A 135 8.24 -13.37 16.29
CA PRO A 135 8.49 -13.26 14.85
C PRO A 135 7.62 -14.17 13.99
N GLU A 136 7.21 -15.33 14.54
CA GLU A 136 6.35 -16.31 13.88
C GLU A 136 4.99 -15.73 13.50
N GLN A 137 4.48 -14.77 14.26
CA GLN A 137 3.23 -14.07 13.92
C GLN A 137 3.34 -13.38 12.55
N THR A 138 4.41 -12.61 12.35
CA THR A 138 4.65 -11.90 11.09
C THR A 138 4.83 -12.87 9.92
N VAL A 139 5.58 -13.94 10.11
CA VAL A 139 5.78 -14.97 9.09
C VAL A 139 4.45 -15.61 8.70
N PHE A 140 3.63 -15.98 9.70
CA PHE A 140 2.30 -16.56 9.45
C PHE A 140 1.36 -15.55 8.77
N ALA A 141 1.29 -14.32 9.27
CA ALA A 141 0.43 -13.26 8.70
C ALA A 141 0.77 -12.98 7.24
N PHE A 142 2.06 -12.88 6.92
CA PHE A 142 2.52 -12.67 5.55
C PHE A 142 2.18 -13.86 4.64
N THR A 143 2.34 -15.10 5.16
CA THR A 143 1.99 -16.31 4.41
C THR A 143 0.48 -16.43 4.17
N VAL A 144 -0.35 -16.08 5.15
CA VAL A 144 -1.81 -15.97 4.98
C VAL A 144 -2.15 -14.96 3.89
N GLY A 145 -1.47 -13.82 3.87
CA GLY A 145 -1.61 -12.83 2.81
C GLY A 145 -1.30 -13.39 1.42
N GLN A 146 -0.17 -14.10 1.28
CA GLN A 146 0.21 -14.74 0.01
C GLN A 146 -0.81 -15.79 -0.44
N VAL A 147 -1.34 -16.60 0.48
CA VAL A 147 -2.37 -17.60 0.18
C VAL A 147 -3.67 -16.96 -0.28
N LEU A 148 -4.12 -15.88 0.38
CA LEU A 148 -5.31 -15.14 -0.06
C LEU A 148 -5.10 -14.48 -1.43
N ALA A 149 -3.87 -14.03 -1.71
CA ALA A 149 -3.49 -13.44 -2.97
C ALA A 149 -3.47 -14.42 -4.15
N GLU A 150 -3.48 -15.74 -3.90
CA GLU A 150 -3.67 -16.75 -4.96
C GLU A 150 -5.07 -16.70 -5.60
N SER A 151 -6.07 -16.20 -4.89
CA SER A 151 -7.47 -16.22 -5.31
C SER A 151 -8.13 -14.85 -5.46
N GLY A 152 -7.52 -13.79 -4.92
CA GLY A 152 -8.09 -12.44 -4.98
C GLY A 152 -7.06 -11.36 -4.65
N SER A 153 -7.30 -10.15 -5.11
CA SER A 153 -6.42 -9.01 -4.82
C SER A 153 -6.28 -8.82 -3.30
N THR A 154 -5.06 -8.89 -2.78
CA THR A 154 -4.80 -8.90 -1.35
C THR A 154 -3.72 -7.90 -0.97
N LEU A 155 -3.98 -7.11 0.07
CA LEU A 155 -3.04 -6.18 0.67
C LEU A 155 -2.62 -6.66 2.06
N TYR A 156 -1.31 -6.65 2.32
CA TYR A 156 -0.76 -6.89 3.65
C TYR A 156 -0.27 -5.58 4.27
N ILE A 157 -0.65 -5.37 5.53
CA ILE A 157 -0.24 -4.21 6.34
C ILE A 157 0.35 -4.73 7.66
N ASN A 158 1.59 -4.34 7.95
CA ASN A 158 2.25 -4.67 9.20
C ASN A 158 2.19 -3.49 10.17
N MET A 159 1.61 -3.71 11.33
CA MET A 159 1.49 -2.74 12.43
C MET A 159 2.46 -3.05 13.58
N ASP A 160 3.55 -3.76 13.32
CA ASP A 160 4.58 -4.01 14.31
C ASP A 160 5.66 -2.91 14.31
N GLU A 161 6.24 -2.66 15.48
CA GLU A 161 7.28 -1.64 15.66
C GLU A 161 8.62 -2.05 15.02
N PHE A 162 8.94 -3.36 15.01
CA PHE A 162 10.21 -3.91 14.55
C PHE A 162 9.96 -5.09 13.64
N THR A 163 9.86 -4.83 12.36
CA THR A 163 9.37 -5.81 11.38
C THR A 163 10.47 -6.60 10.69
N ALA A 164 11.73 -6.14 10.75
CA ALA A 164 12.88 -6.69 10.04
C ALA A 164 12.76 -6.72 8.49
N PHE A 165 11.68 -6.23 7.89
CA PHE A 165 11.46 -6.27 6.44
C PHE A 165 12.59 -5.62 5.64
N ASP A 166 13.09 -4.46 6.06
CA ASP A 166 14.20 -3.77 5.38
C ASP A 166 15.47 -4.62 5.33
N LYS A 167 15.66 -5.48 6.33
CA LYS A 167 16.81 -6.38 6.40
C LYS A 167 16.60 -7.67 5.63
N ILE A 168 15.36 -8.17 5.58
CA ILE A 168 15.01 -9.40 4.85
C ILE A 168 15.04 -9.15 3.35
N TYR A 169 14.49 -8.02 2.87
CA TYR A 169 14.38 -7.75 1.44
C TYR A 169 15.50 -6.87 0.89
N HIS A 170 16.39 -6.32 1.73
CA HIS A 170 17.48 -5.40 1.34
C HIS A 170 17.04 -4.32 0.33
N GLN A 171 15.76 -3.90 0.38
CA GLN A 171 15.17 -2.96 -0.56
C GLN A 171 15.15 -1.54 0.01
N ASN A 172 15.49 -0.58 -0.82
CA ASN A 172 15.24 0.83 -0.54
C ASN A 172 13.81 1.16 -0.98
N TYR A 173 12.87 1.09 -0.04
CA TYR A 173 11.49 1.49 -0.29
C TYR A 173 11.39 2.99 -0.56
N GLN A 174 10.60 3.37 -1.55
CA GLN A 174 10.36 4.78 -1.91
C GLN A 174 9.36 5.49 -1.00
N GLY A 175 8.63 4.73 -0.22
CA GLY A 175 7.69 5.18 0.79
C GLY A 175 7.31 4.03 1.70
N ASP A 176 6.72 4.33 2.83
CA ASP A 176 6.33 3.36 3.84
C ASP A 176 4.96 3.71 4.45
N LEU A 177 4.55 2.96 5.45
CA LEU A 177 3.27 3.16 6.13
C LEU A 177 3.18 4.56 6.79
N SER A 178 4.31 5.21 7.18
CA SER A 178 4.27 6.59 7.70
C SER A 178 3.83 7.58 6.63
N ASP A 179 4.30 7.39 5.40
CA ASP A 179 3.90 8.25 4.28
C ASP A 179 2.40 8.12 4.03
N LEU A 180 1.87 6.88 4.02
CA LEU A 180 0.44 6.65 3.85
C LEU A 180 -0.39 7.32 4.97
N MET A 181 0.05 7.17 6.22
CA MET A 181 -0.58 7.82 7.39
C MET A 181 -0.54 9.35 7.28
N TYR A 182 0.58 9.91 6.83
CA TYR A 182 0.73 11.34 6.64
C TYR A 182 -0.28 11.89 5.62
N TYR A 183 -0.36 11.26 4.44
CA TYR A 183 -1.31 11.67 3.40
C TYR A 183 -2.76 11.47 3.83
N PHE A 184 -3.06 10.38 4.50
CA PHE A 184 -4.39 10.15 5.07
C PHE A 184 -4.82 11.26 6.03
N LYS A 185 -3.91 11.74 6.91
CA LYS A 185 -4.19 12.84 7.84
C LYS A 185 -4.41 14.17 7.12
N GLN A 186 -3.78 14.39 5.98
CA GLN A 186 -3.97 15.60 5.18
C GLN A 186 -5.25 15.53 4.35
N ASN A 187 -5.44 14.45 3.61
CA ASN A 187 -6.60 14.28 2.73
C ASN A 187 -6.84 12.80 2.39
N LYS A 188 -7.99 12.29 2.80
CA LYS A 188 -8.39 10.89 2.57
C LYS A 188 -8.48 10.52 1.08
N ASP A 189 -8.83 11.47 0.21
CA ASP A 189 -8.99 11.22 -1.23
C ASP A 189 -7.66 10.89 -1.92
N THR A 190 -6.53 11.26 -1.30
CA THR A 190 -5.20 10.97 -1.85
C THR A 190 -4.68 9.57 -1.51
N VAL A 191 -5.30 8.88 -0.55
CA VAL A 191 -4.85 7.57 -0.03
C VAL A 191 -4.75 6.53 -1.14
N ALA A 192 -5.73 6.45 -2.03
CA ALA A 192 -5.75 5.47 -3.13
C ALA A 192 -4.52 5.59 -4.04
N ILE A 193 -4.13 6.82 -4.36
CA ILE A 193 -3.01 7.11 -5.26
C ILE A 193 -1.70 6.88 -4.54
N LYS A 194 -1.61 7.32 -3.29
CA LYS A 194 -0.41 7.11 -2.46
C LYS A 194 -0.16 5.63 -2.19
N LEU A 195 -1.21 4.89 -1.88
CA LEU A 195 -1.12 3.45 -1.69
C LEU A 195 -0.52 2.78 -2.92
N LYS A 196 -1.01 3.10 -4.14
CA LYS A 196 -0.44 2.59 -5.40
C LYS A 196 1.03 2.95 -5.60
N ALA A 197 1.46 4.11 -5.11
CA ALA A 197 2.83 4.59 -5.27
C ALA A 197 3.83 3.89 -4.34
N ILE A 198 3.39 3.47 -3.14
CA ILE A 198 4.27 2.90 -2.12
C ILE A 198 4.20 1.38 -2.01
N VAL A 199 3.10 0.77 -2.49
CA VAL A 199 2.91 -0.68 -2.46
C VAL A 199 4.00 -1.40 -3.23
N ASN A 200 4.53 -2.47 -2.64
CA ASN A 200 5.42 -3.43 -3.27
C ASN A 200 4.72 -4.78 -3.36
N THR A 201 5.17 -5.63 -4.28
CA THR A 201 4.55 -6.95 -4.52
C THR A 201 5.56 -8.06 -4.33
N VAL A 202 5.17 -9.10 -3.61
CA VAL A 202 5.91 -10.37 -3.46
C VAL A 202 4.99 -11.51 -3.89
N ASN A 203 5.41 -12.29 -4.86
CA ASN A 203 4.53 -13.21 -5.60
C ASN A 203 3.33 -12.42 -6.16
N THR A 204 2.13 -12.66 -5.65
CA THR A 204 0.89 -11.93 -6.00
C THR A 204 0.36 -11.07 -4.85
N LEU A 205 1.05 -11.03 -3.71
CA LEU A 205 0.68 -10.26 -2.54
C LEU A 205 1.22 -8.85 -2.63
N ASP A 206 0.34 -7.87 -2.60
CA ASP A 206 0.73 -6.48 -2.38
C ASP A 206 0.95 -6.21 -0.89
N TYR A 207 2.00 -5.48 -0.55
CA TYR A 207 2.25 -5.06 0.83
C TYR A 207 2.69 -3.60 0.92
N VAL A 208 2.28 -2.95 1.99
CA VAL A 208 2.79 -1.63 2.35
C VAL A 208 4.10 -1.82 3.09
N PRO A 209 5.23 -1.23 2.63
CA PRO A 209 6.47 -1.28 3.38
C PRO A 209 6.25 -0.80 4.82
N PRO A 210 6.75 -1.54 5.82
CA PRO A 210 6.53 -1.18 7.21
C PRO A 210 7.28 0.10 7.58
N LEU A 211 6.84 0.72 8.66
CA LEU A 211 7.42 1.96 9.18
C LEU A 211 8.91 1.83 9.50
N LYS A 212 9.69 2.81 9.09
CA LYS A 212 11.10 2.95 9.52
C LYS A 212 11.23 3.47 10.96
N TYR A 213 10.23 4.23 11.42
CA TYR A 213 10.23 4.86 12.75
C TYR A 213 9.00 4.41 13.54
N SER A 214 9.20 3.51 14.50
CA SER A 214 8.15 2.95 15.35
C SER A 214 7.35 4.00 16.15
N ARG A 215 7.91 5.19 16.38
CA ARG A 215 7.24 6.27 17.09
C ARG A 215 5.93 6.68 16.42
N ASP A 216 5.86 6.64 15.11
CA ASP A 216 4.69 7.08 14.35
C ASP A 216 3.49 6.15 14.57
N LEU A 217 3.72 4.84 14.77
CA LEU A 217 2.68 3.88 15.14
C LEU A 217 1.98 4.26 16.45
N ARG A 218 2.76 4.62 17.46
CA ARG A 218 2.25 4.95 18.80
C ARG A 218 1.46 6.25 18.86
N THR A 219 1.58 7.10 17.84
CA THR A 219 0.90 8.40 17.82
C THR A 219 -0.45 8.35 17.10
N MET A 220 -0.79 7.20 16.51
CA MET A 220 -2.04 7.04 15.78
C MET A 220 -3.07 6.29 16.64
N GLU A 221 -4.16 6.96 16.96
CA GLU A 221 -5.29 6.38 17.67
C GLU A 221 -5.91 5.21 16.86
N THR A 222 -6.46 4.21 17.55
CA THR A 222 -7.09 3.05 16.89
C THR A 222 -8.23 3.44 15.95
N THR A 223 -9.00 4.46 16.32
CA THR A 223 -10.06 5.02 15.46
C THR A 223 -9.52 5.53 14.12
N LYS A 224 -8.33 6.12 14.11
CA LYS A 224 -7.68 6.59 12.88
C LYS A 224 -7.12 5.46 12.04
N TRP A 225 -6.69 4.37 12.65
CA TRP A 225 -6.33 3.14 11.95
C TRP A 225 -7.55 2.55 11.24
N ILE A 226 -8.67 2.46 11.91
CA ILE A 226 -9.94 1.98 11.34
C ILE A 226 -10.37 2.87 10.16
N GLU A 227 -10.35 4.20 10.34
CA GLU A 227 -10.69 5.15 9.28
C GLU A 227 -9.74 5.03 8.06
N LEU A 228 -8.45 4.78 8.25
CA LEU A 228 -7.50 4.54 7.17
C LEU A 228 -7.84 3.25 6.42
N LEU A 229 -8.11 2.16 7.15
CA LEU A 229 -8.51 0.87 6.57
C LEU A 229 -9.83 1.00 5.78
N GLU A 230 -10.83 1.69 6.32
CA GLU A 230 -12.08 2.01 5.62
C GLU A 230 -11.84 2.81 4.33
N THR A 231 -10.92 3.77 4.39
CA THR A 231 -10.53 4.55 3.20
C THR A 231 -9.87 3.67 2.14
N ILE A 232 -9.01 2.73 2.54
CA ILE A 232 -8.41 1.75 1.63
C ILE A 232 -9.47 0.82 1.04
N MET A 233 -10.40 0.31 1.87
CA MET A 233 -11.52 -0.53 1.41
C MET A 233 -12.40 0.20 0.39
N ALA A 234 -12.68 1.48 0.63
CA ALA A 234 -13.49 2.32 -0.25
C ALA A 234 -12.88 2.48 -1.65
N THR A 235 -11.57 2.27 -1.81
CA THR A 235 -10.93 2.29 -3.13
C THR A 235 -11.37 1.16 -4.04
N GLY A 236 -11.85 0.04 -3.46
CA GLY A 236 -12.22 -1.18 -4.20
C GLY A 236 -11.04 -1.91 -4.86
N MET A 237 -9.79 -1.57 -4.50
CA MET A 237 -8.60 -2.19 -5.09
C MET A 237 -8.34 -3.60 -4.58
N TYR A 238 -8.76 -3.90 -3.36
CA TYR A 238 -8.45 -5.16 -2.69
C TYR A 238 -9.71 -5.89 -2.23
N GLU A 239 -9.73 -7.20 -2.51
CA GLU A 239 -10.75 -8.11 -2.00
C GLU A 239 -10.45 -8.58 -0.58
N ASN A 240 -9.16 -8.62 -0.22
CA ASN A 240 -8.71 -8.99 1.11
C ASN A 240 -7.67 -7.98 1.63
N ILE A 241 -7.72 -7.69 2.93
CA ILE A 241 -6.67 -6.98 3.65
C ILE A 241 -6.24 -7.85 4.82
N VAL A 242 -4.95 -8.16 4.90
CA VAL A 242 -4.35 -8.88 6.02
C VAL A 242 -3.59 -7.89 6.89
N ILE A 243 -3.93 -7.86 8.17
CA ILE A 243 -3.32 -6.97 9.15
C ILE A 243 -2.50 -7.82 10.14
N ASP A 244 -1.20 -7.61 10.15
CA ASP A 244 -0.32 -8.13 11.20
C ASP A 244 -0.35 -7.13 12.38
N ILE A 245 -1.15 -7.46 13.39
CA ILE A 245 -1.48 -6.55 14.48
C ILE A 245 -0.38 -6.58 15.53
N GLY A 246 0.38 -5.48 15.64
CA GLY A 246 1.38 -5.30 16.67
C GLY A 246 0.80 -4.91 18.04
N ASN A 247 1.65 -4.92 19.07
CA ASN A 247 1.25 -4.60 20.45
C ASN A 247 1.17 -3.09 20.76
N VAL A 248 1.31 -2.24 19.74
CA VAL A 248 1.26 -0.78 19.91
C VAL A 248 -0.12 -0.18 19.70
N VAL A 249 -1.08 -1.00 19.26
CA VAL A 249 -2.47 -0.59 19.11
C VAL A 249 -3.07 -0.39 20.50
N GLU A 250 -3.55 0.82 20.77
CA GLU A 250 -4.04 1.21 22.10
C GLU A 250 -5.34 0.46 22.47
N ASP A 251 -6.27 0.40 21.53
CA ASP A 251 -7.54 -0.33 21.68
C ASP A 251 -7.59 -1.52 20.70
N ILE A 252 -7.10 -2.65 21.16
CA ILE A 252 -7.11 -3.90 20.39
C ILE A 252 -8.54 -4.42 20.17
N THR A 253 -9.46 -4.14 21.09
CA THR A 253 -10.84 -4.63 21.03
C THR A 253 -11.57 -4.03 19.81
N SER A 254 -11.49 -2.72 19.64
CA SER A 254 -12.08 -2.03 18.48
C SER A 254 -11.47 -2.52 17.16
N LEU A 255 -10.17 -2.83 17.13
CA LEU A 255 -9.56 -3.34 15.91
C LEU A 255 -9.99 -4.78 15.59
N ILE A 256 -10.14 -5.65 16.61
CA ILE A 256 -10.68 -7.01 16.46
C ILE A 256 -12.14 -6.92 15.99
N GLU A 257 -12.92 -6.02 16.54
CA GLU A 257 -14.31 -5.81 16.12
C GLU A 257 -14.41 -5.43 14.65
N PHE A 258 -13.48 -4.62 14.18
CA PHE A 258 -13.40 -4.19 12.79
C PHE A 258 -13.05 -5.33 11.82
N CYS A 259 -12.27 -6.32 12.26
CA CYS A 259 -11.88 -7.47 11.45
C CYS A 259 -13.05 -8.46 11.25
N ASP A 260 -13.08 -9.14 10.11
CA ASP A 260 -14.01 -10.23 9.84
C ASP A 260 -13.55 -11.54 10.49
N LYS A 261 -12.22 -11.74 10.59
CA LYS A 261 -11.56 -12.90 11.17
C LYS A 261 -10.26 -12.51 11.85
N ILE A 262 -9.99 -13.14 12.99
CA ILE A 262 -8.71 -13.00 13.71
C ILE A 262 -8.09 -14.37 13.89
N TYR A 263 -6.85 -14.54 13.45
CA TYR A 263 -6.04 -15.69 13.76
C TYR A 263 -5.11 -15.39 14.94
N VAL A 264 -5.13 -16.27 15.94
CA VAL A 264 -4.23 -16.20 17.09
C VAL A 264 -3.25 -17.37 17.02
N PRO A 265 -2.00 -17.15 16.55
CA PRO A 265 -1.01 -18.20 16.52
C PRO A 265 -0.71 -18.71 17.93
N MET A 266 -0.76 -20.01 18.11
CA MET A 266 -0.54 -20.72 19.36
C MET A 266 0.75 -21.52 19.32
N GLU A 267 1.37 -21.67 20.47
CA GLU A 267 2.49 -22.58 20.69
C GLU A 267 2.15 -23.56 21.81
N ASN A 268 2.66 -24.77 21.74
CA ASN A 268 2.42 -25.78 22.78
C ASN A 268 3.31 -25.56 24.01
N SER A 269 3.14 -24.41 24.65
CA SER A 269 3.83 -24.02 25.87
C SER A 269 2.82 -23.62 26.94
N TYR A 270 3.07 -23.98 28.21
CA TYR A 270 2.20 -23.65 29.33
C TYR A 270 2.01 -22.13 29.48
N MET A 271 3.10 -21.39 29.44
CA MET A 271 3.05 -19.92 29.56
C MET A 271 2.29 -19.25 28.41
N TYR A 272 2.38 -19.85 27.22
CA TYR A 272 1.65 -19.36 26.05
C TYR A 272 0.13 -19.50 26.27
N LYS A 273 -0.30 -20.70 26.70
CA LYS A 273 -1.71 -20.96 26.99
C LYS A 273 -2.26 -20.04 28.09
N MET A 274 -1.46 -19.75 29.13
CA MET A 274 -1.87 -18.84 30.20
C MET A 274 -2.09 -17.42 29.68
N LYS A 275 -1.16 -16.89 28.88
CA LYS A 275 -1.28 -15.51 28.35
C LYS A 275 -2.42 -15.37 27.35
N VAL A 276 -2.65 -16.36 26.51
CA VAL A 276 -3.81 -16.36 25.61
C VAL A 276 -5.11 -16.47 26.41
N GLY A 277 -5.14 -17.29 27.47
CA GLY A 277 -6.27 -17.36 28.39
C GLY A 277 -6.57 -16.02 29.09
N GLU A 278 -5.53 -15.28 29.52
CA GLU A 278 -5.70 -13.92 30.06
C GLU A 278 -6.29 -12.95 29.02
N PHE A 279 -5.87 -13.07 27.77
CA PHE A 279 -6.44 -12.28 26.69
C PHE A 279 -7.92 -12.61 26.44
N GLU A 280 -8.29 -13.89 26.41
CA GLU A 280 -9.68 -14.31 26.32
C GLU A 280 -10.52 -13.82 27.51
N GLU A 281 -10.00 -13.94 28.75
CA GLU A 281 -10.65 -13.38 29.92
C GLU A 281 -10.81 -11.84 29.86
N PHE A 282 -9.83 -11.14 29.28
CA PHE A 282 -9.93 -9.69 29.05
C PHE A 282 -11.11 -9.39 28.11
N LEU A 283 -11.26 -10.11 27.02
CA LEU A 283 -12.39 -9.93 26.09
C LEU A 283 -13.73 -10.23 26.77
N LEU A 284 -13.80 -11.29 27.58
CA LEU A 284 -14.97 -11.63 28.37
C LEU A 284 -15.39 -10.53 29.35
N ARG A 285 -14.42 -9.92 30.03
CA ARG A 285 -14.66 -8.83 30.99
C ARG A 285 -15.04 -7.50 30.32
N SER A 286 -14.64 -7.32 29.05
CA SER A 286 -14.95 -6.14 28.24
C SER A 286 -16.35 -6.21 27.61
N GLU A 287 -17.20 -7.18 28.00
CA GLU A 287 -18.52 -7.45 27.41
C GLU A 287 -18.48 -7.71 25.89
N ALA A 288 -17.31 -8.07 25.37
CA ALA A 288 -17.02 -8.27 23.95
C ALA A 288 -17.11 -9.75 23.52
N LEU A 289 -18.13 -10.45 24.05
CA LEU A 289 -18.35 -11.90 23.80
C LEU A 289 -18.46 -12.23 22.30
N GLU A 290 -19.07 -11.33 21.54
CA GLU A 290 -19.27 -11.49 20.09
C GLU A 290 -17.94 -11.55 19.32
N LEU A 291 -16.86 -11.00 19.90
CA LEU A 291 -15.54 -11.01 19.26
C LEU A 291 -14.88 -12.38 19.32
N ILE A 292 -15.23 -13.22 20.31
CA ILE A 292 -14.67 -14.57 20.45
C ILE A 292 -14.99 -15.43 19.23
N ASP A 293 -16.16 -15.26 18.63
CA ASP A 293 -16.57 -16.01 17.43
C ASP A 293 -15.71 -15.66 16.20
N LYS A 294 -15.08 -14.49 16.20
CA LYS A 294 -14.15 -14.07 15.13
C LYS A 294 -12.74 -14.61 15.33
N ILE A 295 -12.40 -15.05 16.54
CA ILE A 295 -11.07 -15.49 16.91
C ILE A 295 -10.92 -16.99 16.65
N GLU A 296 -9.86 -17.36 15.93
CA GLU A 296 -9.45 -18.72 15.71
C GLU A 296 -8.03 -18.93 16.18
N GLN A 297 -7.86 -19.80 17.17
CA GLN A 297 -6.55 -20.26 17.60
C GLN A 297 -5.97 -21.21 16.57
N VAL A 298 -4.76 -20.94 16.10
CA VAL A 298 -4.06 -21.72 15.07
C VAL A 298 -2.68 -22.12 15.56
N THR A 299 -2.18 -23.27 15.11
CA THR A 299 -0.83 -23.76 15.46
C THR A 299 -0.01 -23.92 14.19
N PRO A 300 0.49 -22.81 13.62
CA PRO A 300 1.22 -22.85 12.36
C PRO A 300 2.55 -23.60 12.52
N PRO A 301 2.90 -24.48 11.57
CA PRO A 301 4.16 -25.23 11.59
C PRO A 301 5.31 -24.33 11.10
N ILE A 302 5.75 -23.40 11.96
CA ILE A 302 6.84 -22.47 11.64
C ILE A 302 8.12 -23.00 12.27
N ASP A 303 9.12 -23.21 11.42
CA ASP A 303 10.49 -23.52 11.82
C ASP A 303 11.37 -22.33 11.40
N LEU A 304 11.68 -21.47 12.37
CA LEU A 304 12.62 -20.38 12.19
C LEU A 304 14.03 -20.92 12.35
N VAL A 305 14.48 -21.73 11.41
CA VAL A 305 15.90 -22.11 11.33
C VAL A 305 16.68 -20.89 10.86
N ASP A 306 17.86 -20.65 11.48
CA ASP A 306 18.79 -19.58 11.14
C ASP A 306 19.31 -19.71 9.68
N ILE A 307 18.47 -19.39 8.73
CA ILE A 307 18.83 -19.32 7.32
C ILE A 307 18.80 -17.84 6.93
N GLU A 308 19.96 -17.27 6.74
CA GLU A 308 20.07 -15.97 6.06
C GLU A 308 19.62 -16.16 4.60
N ASP A 309 18.37 -15.81 4.33
CA ASP A 309 17.75 -15.96 3.02
C ASP A 309 16.86 -14.73 2.72
N ASP A 310 17.29 -13.96 1.74
CA ASP A 310 16.57 -12.76 1.29
C ASP A 310 15.15 -13.05 0.79
N ASN A 311 14.86 -14.30 0.41
CA ASN A 311 13.56 -14.75 -0.06
C ASN A 311 12.80 -15.59 0.98
N PHE A 312 13.19 -15.53 2.26
CA PHE A 312 12.61 -16.36 3.31
C PHE A 312 11.08 -16.25 3.36
N LEU A 313 10.53 -15.03 3.40
CA LEU A 313 9.08 -14.82 3.46
C LEU A 313 8.36 -15.26 2.18
N GLU A 314 8.99 -15.04 1.02
CA GLU A 314 8.45 -15.46 -0.27
C GLU A 314 8.29 -16.98 -0.37
N ARG A 315 9.27 -17.72 0.10
CA ARG A 315 9.28 -19.21 0.05
C ARG A 315 8.27 -19.85 0.98
N GLN A 316 7.80 -19.14 2.02
CA GLN A 316 6.81 -19.69 2.94
C GLN A 316 5.52 -20.13 2.24
N LEU A 317 5.16 -19.48 1.14
CA LEU A 317 4.02 -19.88 0.30
C LEU A 317 4.08 -21.36 -0.15
N TRP A 318 5.30 -21.85 -0.42
CA TRP A 318 5.56 -23.18 -0.96
C TRP A 318 6.02 -24.19 0.11
N SER A 319 5.99 -23.80 1.38
CA SER A 319 6.38 -24.63 2.52
C SER A 319 5.18 -25.29 3.18
N ASN A 320 5.44 -26.11 4.21
CA ASN A 320 4.40 -26.67 5.07
C ASN A 320 3.51 -25.59 5.70
N LEU A 321 4.05 -24.39 5.93
CA LEU A 321 3.30 -23.25 6.43
C LEU A 321 2.29 -22.76 5.38
N GLY A 322 2.68 -22.71 4.11
CA GLY A 322 1.77 -22.36 3.01
C GLY A 322 0.61 -23.34 2.90
N ASP A 323 0.89 -24.65 2.95
CA ASP A 323 -0.16 -25.68 2.92
C ASP A 323 -1.09 -25.60 4.12
N TYR A 324 -0.53 -25.37 5.30
CA TYR A 324 -1.31 -25.14 6.51
C TYR A 324 -2.19 -23.89 6.41
N SER A 325 -1.63 -22.80 5.91
CA SER A 325 -2.36 -21.54 5.74
C SER A 325 -3.52 -21.69 4.75
N ARG A 326 -3.35 -22.46 3.66
CA ARG A 326 -4.46 -22.78 2.72
C ARG A 326 -5.59 -23.54 3.41
N GLN A 327 -5.26 -24.50 4.30
CA GLN A 327 -6.26 -25.24 5.06
C GLN A 327 -7.04 -24.33 6.02
N VAL A 328 -6.32 -23.45 6.74
CA VAL A 328 -6.92 -22.52 7.70
C VAL A 328 -7.83 -21.51 6.98
N VAL A 329 -7.34 -20.88 5.91
CA VAL A 329 -8.11 -19.89 5.13
C VAL A 329 -9.31 -20.53 4.41
N GLY A 330 -9.16 -21.77 3.92
CA GLY A 330 -10.24 -22.53 3.27
C GLY A 330 -11.33 -23.07 4.19
N GLY A 331 -11.25 -22.83 5.51
CA GLY A 331 -12.23 -23.30 6.49
C GLY A 331 -12.05 -24.77 6.91
N GLY A 332 -10.91 -25.36 6.59
CA GLY A 332 -10.56 -26.75 6.96
C GLY A 332 -9.87 -26.91 8.32
N GLY A 333 -9.88 -25.87 9.16
CA GLY A 333 -9.36 -25.94 10.54
C GLY A 333 -10.13 -26.98 11.37
N ASN A 334 -9.43 -27.93 11.95
CA ASN A 334 -9.98 -29.01 12.76
C ASN A 334 -11.04 -28.49 13.75
N ARG A 335 -12.25 -29.03 13.62
CA ARG A 335 -13.23 -29.09 14.71
C ARG A 335 -12.84 -30.16 15.71
#